data_aa46b324b8f0c32ea8cbc1eb94965a66
#
_entry.id   aa46b324b8f0c32ea8cbc1eb94965a66
#
_cell.length_a   1.000
_cell.length_b   1.000
_cell.length_c   1.000
_cell.angle_alpha   90.00
_cell.angle_beta   90.00
_cell.angle_gamma   90.00
#
_symmetry.space_group_name_H-M   'P 1'
#
loop_
_entity.id
_entity.type
_entity.pdbx_description
1 polymer ?
#
loop_
_entity_poly.entity_id
_entity_poly.type
_entity_poly.pdbx_seq_one_letter_code
_entity_poly.pdbx_strand_id
1 'polypeptide(L)'
;SGASSMKFDKQSIQSRNLRLSLASVEELNNKKYKMKRHGKIEYQANLHRSSNIKYSYIGDSASGKFDTELNSGALHNINGEVGFDIIYDENFSLFFIYEHNEAFGSGYTQKIHIAIGYLPQKNTNFTFKIEGDDILKSKYIYTKNVNGLDIDFYLLNNNAMRPETFDEIALNLRKVF
;
A
#
# COMPACT_ATOMS: atom_id res chain seq x y z
N SER A 1 -7.61 -24.27 36.88
CA SER A 1 -8.22 -23.72 35.65
C SER A 1 -7.29 -24.06 34.47
N GLY A 2 -7.61 -25.16 33.78
CA GLY A 2 -6.86 -25.58 32.62
C GLY A 2 -7.19 -24.67 31.44
N ALA A 3 -6.15 -24.13 30.75
CA ALA A 3 -6.32 -23.45 29.48
C ALA A 3 -6.87 -24.46 28.45
N SER A 4 -8.05 -24.22 27.92
CA SER A 4 -8.64 -25.06 26.88
C SER A 4 -7.89 -24.79 25.57
N SER A 5 -7.08 -25.72 25.12
CA SER A 5 -6.43 -25.65 23.83
C SER A 5 -7.39 -26.02 22.71
N MET A 6 -7.39 -25.26 21.61
CA MET A 6 -8.20 -25.56 20.43
C MET A 6 -7.33 -26.23 19.35
N LYS A 7 -7.91 -27.20 18.67
CA LYS A 7 -7.35 -27.83 17.47
C LYS A 7 -8.21 -27.44 16.26
N PHE A 8 -7.57 -26.91 15.24
CA PHE A 8 -8.22 -26.57 13.97
C PHE A 8 -7.95 -27.68 12.95
N ASP A 9 -8.98 -28.08 12.23
CA ASP A 9 -8.82 -29.00 11.10
C ASP A 9 -8.17 -28.27 9.92
N LYS A 10 -7.58 -29.04 8.98
CA LYS A 10 -7.00 -28.49 7.77
C LYS A 10 -8.07 -27.71 6.99
N GLN A 11 -7.79 -26.47 6.68
CA GLN A 11 -8.69 -25.60 5.95
C GLN A 11 -8.30 -25.49 4.49
N SER A 12 -9.28 -25.37 3.62
CA SER A 12 -9.09 -25.01 2.21
C SER A 12 -9.87 -23.72 1.96
N ILE A 13 -9.13 -22.65 1.68
CA ILE A 13 -9.73 -21.36 1.33
C ILE A 13 -9.67 -21.23 -0.18
N GLN A 14 -10.82 -21.06 -0.83
CA GLN A 14 -10.91 -20.76 -2.24
C GLN A 14 -11.46 -19.34 -2.41
N SER A 15 -10.76 -18.51 -3.15
CA SER A 15 -11.27 -17.20 -3.55
C SER A 15 -11.42 -17.17 -5.08
N ARG A 16 -12.57 -16.69 -5.54
CA ARG A 16 -12.82 -16.46 -6.97
C ARG A 16 -13.31 -15.03 -7.10
N ASN A 17 -12.66 -14.26 -7.95
CA ASN A 17 -13.07 -12.90 -8.23
C ASN A 17 -13.09 -12.63 -9.74
N LEU A 18 -14.02 -11.80 -10.14
CA LEU A 18 -14.08 -11.20 -11.48
C LEU A 18 -13.69 -9.73 -11.33
N ARG A 19 -12.81 -9.25 -12.21
CA ARG A 19 -12.39 -7.86 -12.25
C ARG A 19 -12.60 -7.30 -13.64
N LEU A 20 -13.18 -6.11 -13.69
CA LEU A 20 -13.29 -5.30 -14.90
C LEU A 20 -12.66 -3.95 -14.62
N SER A 21 -11.72 -3.53 -15.46
CA SER A 21 -11.05 -2.25 -15.28
C SER A 21 -11.01 -1.45 -16.57
N LEU A 22 -11.11 -0.13 -16.41
CA LEU A 22 -10.86 0.87 -17.43
C LEU A 22 -9.74 1.77 -16.92
N ALA A 23 -8.71 1.95 -17.73
CA ALA A 23 -7.60 2.83 -17.41
C ALA A 23 -7.33 3.79 -18.56
N SER A 24 -6.90 5.01 -18.21
CA SER A 24 -6.48 6.04 -19.15
C SER A 24 -5.13 6.57 -18.71
N VAL A 25 -4.24 6.79 -19.67
CA VAL A 25 -2.93 7.41 -19.47
C VAL A 25 -2.74 8.47 -20.55
N GLU A 26 -2.33 9.65 -20.14
CA GLU A 26 -2.01 10.76 -21.03
C GLU A 26 -0.62 11.31 -20.69
N GLU A 27 0.20 11.50 -21.70
CA GLU A 27 1.54 12.07 -21.57
C GLU A 27 1.61 13.43 -22.26
N LEU A 28 2.05 14.43 -21.52
CA LEU A 28 2.29 15.79 -22.00
C LEU A 28 3.77 16.11 -21.86
N ASN A 29 4.41 16.38 -22.97
CA ASN A 29 5.82 16.70 -23.01
C ASN A 29 6.04 18.14 -23.54
N ASN A 30 6.79 18.92 -22.78
CA ASN A 30 7.23 20.25 -23.17
C ASN A 30 8.77 20.32 -22.97
N LYS A 31 9.40 21.39 -23.48
CA LYS A 31 10.85 21.60 -23.32
C LYS A 31 11.32 21.67 -21.87
N LYS A 32 10.45 22.12 -20.94
CA LYS A 32 10.76 22.31 -19.53
C LYS A 32 10.18 21.25 -18.60
N TYR A 33 9.11 20.56 -19.01
CA TYR A 33 8.47 19.56 -18.16
C TYR A 33 7.95 18.37 -18.96
N LYS A 34 7.95 17.23 -18.30
CA LYS A 34 7.24 16.02 -18.71
C LYS A 34 6.18 15.73 -17.68
N MET A 35 4.95 15.55 -18.11
CA MET A 35 3.83 15.23 -17.22
C MET A 35 3.12 13.99 -17.74
N LYS A 36 2.87 13.06 -16.84
CA LYS A 36 2.04 11.88 -17.10
C LYS A 36 0.84 11.94 -16.18
N ARG A 37 -0.36 11.90 -16.74
CA ARG A 37 -1.62 11.79 -16.00
C ARG A 37 -2.18 10.41 -16.20
N HIS A 38 -2.74 9.82 -15.16
CA HIS A 38 -3.40 8.53 -15.25
C HIS A 38 -4.65 8.48 -14.39
N GLY A 39 -5.57 7.65 -14.81
CA GLY A 39 -6.77 7.34 -14.06
C GLY A 39 -7.18 5.90 -14.32
N LYS A 40 -7.71 5.25 -13.30
CA LYS A 40 -8.21 3.89 -13.37
C LYS A 40 -9.51 3.77 -12.58
N ILE A 41 -10.45 3.06 -13.15
CA ILE A 41 -11.62 2.57 -12.43
C ILE A 41 -11.64 1.05 -12.56
N GLU A 42 -11.87 0.35 -11.46
CA GLU A 42 -11.94 -1.11 -11.42
C GLU A 42 -13.14 -1.55 -10.59
N TYR A 43 -13.96 -2.39 -11.17
CA TYR A 43 -15.01 -3.11 -10.47
C TYR A 43 -14.56 -4.54 -10.20
N GLN A 44 -14.72 -5.00 -8.96
CA GLN A 44 -14.42 -6.35 -8.54
C GLN A 44 -15.65 -7.00 -7.92
N ALA A 45 -16.02 -8.17 -8.43
CA ALA A 45 -17.03 -9.05 -7.85
C ALA A 45 -16.34 -10.28 -7.22
N ASN A 46 -16.54 -10.50 -5.94
CA ASN A 46 -16.05 -11.66 -5.22
C ASN A 46 -17.10 -12.79 -5.28
N LEU A 47 -16.89 -13.73 -6.18
CA LEU A 47 -17.84 -14.83 -6.44
C LEU A 47 -17.81 -15.91 -5.35
N HIS A 48 -16.72 -15.99 -4.59
CA HIS A 48 -16.57 -16.89 -3.44
C HIS A 48 -15.83 -16.19 -2.33
N ARG A 49 -16.46 -16.02 -1.17
CA ARG A 49 -15.95 -15.23 -0.05
C ARG A 49 -16.07 -15.90 1.33
N SER A 50 -16.65 -17.09 1.38
CA SER A 50 -16.83 -17.80 2.63
C SER A 50 -15.89 -18.99 2.74
N SER A 51 -15.46 -19.27 3.96
CA SER A 51 -14.68 -20.47 4.30
C SER A 51 -15.18 -21.03 5.60
N ASN A 52 -15.42 -22.34 5.64
CA ASN A 52 -15.83 -23.01 6.86
C ASN A 52 -14.60 -23.43 7.66
N ILE A 53 -14.54 -22.99 8.91
CA ILE A 53 -13.52 -23.41 9.86
C ILE A 53 -14.10 -24.45 10.79
N LYS A 54 -13.49 -25.64 10.83
CA LYS A 54 -13.79 -26.68 11.78
C LYS A 54 -12.76 -26.71 12.89
N TYR A 55 -13.22 -26.69 14.14
CA TYR A 55 -12.35 -26.76 15.29
C TYR A 55 -12.97 -27.61 16.41
N SER A 56 -12.14 -28.12 17.30
CA SER A 56 -12.54 -28.85 18.48
C SER A 56 -11.65 -28.47 19.67
N TYR A 57 -12.14 -28.64 20.88
CA TYR A 57 -11.30 -28.46 22.06
C TYR A 57 -10.47 -29.71 22.33
N ILE A 58 -9.20 -29.53 22.67
CA ILE A 58 -8.29 -30.63 23.04
C ILE A 58 -8.59 -31.00 24.50
N GLY A 59 -8.84 -32.31 24.74
CA GLY A 59 -9.08 -32.81 26.07
C GLY A 59 -10.53 -32.91 26.48
N ASP A 60 -11.46 -32.46 25.66
CA ASP A 60 -12.90 -32.65 25.86
C ASP A 60 -13.45 -33.60 24.80
N SER A 61 -13.49 -34.89 25.13
CA SER A 61 -14.01 -35.94 24.23
C SER A 61 -15.53 -35.86 24.04
N ALA A 62 -16.21 -35.07 24.85
CA ALA A 62 -17.67 -34.86 24.78
C ALA A 62 -18.03 -33.61 23.94
N SER A 63 -17.09 -32.69 23.71
CA SER A 63 -17.30 -31.53 22.84
C SER A 63 -17.26 -31.96 21.39
N GLY A 64 -18.35 -31.74 20.69
CA GLY A 64 -18.45 -31.96 19.26
C GLY A 64 -17.48 -31.06 18.47
N LYS A 65 -17.34 -31.33 17.19
CA LYS A 65 -16.70 -30.39 16.25
C LYS A 65 -17.61 -29.18 16.05
N PHE A 66 -17.00 -28.01 16.12
CA PHE A 66 -17.69 -26.76 15.85
C PHE A 66 -17.39 -26.32 14.43
N ASP A 67 -18.39 -25.81 13.73
CA ASP A 67 -18.30 -25.23 12.40
C ASP A 67 -18.58 -23.73 12.50
N THR A 68 -17.68 -22.91 11.94
CA THR A 68 -17.86 -21.46 11.86
C THR A 68 -17.58 -21.00 10.43
N GLU A 69 -18.53 -20.30 9.84
CA GLU A 69 -18.37 -19.68 8.54
C GLU A 69 -17.66 -18.33 8.69
N LEU A 70 -16.51 -18.18 8.05
CA LEU A 70 -15.83 -16.91 7.91
C LEU A 70 -16.18 -16.29 6.57
N ASN A 71 -16.80 -15.12 6.60
CA ASN A 71 -17.03 -14.30 5.44
C ASN A 71 -15.91 -13.28 5.30
N SER A 72 -15.21 -13.27 4.17
CA SER A 72 -14.11 -12.35 3.89
C SER A 72 -14.53 -11.27 2.90
N GLY A 73 -14.50 -10.01 3.35
CA GLY A 73 -14.66 -8.84 2.50
C GLY A 73 -16.05 -8.62 1.93
N ALA A 74 -16.16 -7.55 1.13
CA ALA A 74 -17.40 -7.21 0.43
C ALA A 74 -17.61 -8.10 -0.80
N LEU A 75 -18.88 -8.32 -1.16
CA LEU A 75 -19.25 -9.03 -2.37
C LEU A 75 -18.83 -8.25 -3.63
N HIS A 76 -18.96 -6.94 -3.57
CA HIS A 76 -18.64 -6.01 -4.66
C HIS A 76 -17.77 -4.88 -4.16
N ASN A 77 -16.77 -4.51 -4.96
CA ASN A 77 -15.89 -3.37 -4.71
C ASN A 77 -15.76 -2.53 -5.96
N ILE A 78 -15.66 -1.22 -5.80
CA ILE A 78 -15.24 -0.29 -6.84
C ILE A 78 -13.98 0.41 -6.35
N ASN A 79 -12.91 0.31 -7.15
CA ASN A 79 -11.65 1.00 -6.93
C ASN A 79 -11.52 2.12 -7.95
N GLY A 80 -11.27 3.34 -7.48
CA GLY A 80 -10.91 4.49 -8.30
C GLY A 80 -9.50 4.94 -7.98
N GLU A 81 -8.72 5.26 -9.00
CA GLU A 81 -7.37 5.79 -8.88
C GLU A 81 -7.20 6.96 -9.84
N VAL A 82 -6.64 8.05 -9.37
CA VAL A 82 -6.21 9.17 -10.20
C VAL A 82 -4.84 9.63 -9.74
N GLY A 83 -3.99 9.98 -10.69
CA GLY A 83 -2.66 10.42 -10.35
C GLY A 83 -1.97 11.19 -11.48
N PHE A 84 -0.84 11.78 -11.13
CA PHE A 84 0.07 12.43 -12.07
C PHE A 84 1.52 12.37 -11.60
N ASP A 85 2.41 12.33 -12.59
CA ASP A 85 3.84 12.46 -12.43
C ASP A 85 4.29 13.69 -13.20
N ILE A 86 5.05 14.56 -12.57
CA ILE A 86 5.66 15.73 -13.21
C ILE A 86 7.16 15.67 -12.98
N ILE A 87 7.93 15.80 -14.07
CA ILE A 87 9.37 16.05 -14.02
C ILE A 87 9.60 17.43 -14.61
N TYR A 88 10.15 18.33 -13.83
CA TYR A 88 10.44 19.69 -14.23
C TYR A 88 11.96 19.92 -14.24
N ASP A 89 12.46 20.42 -15.38
CA ASP A 89 13.86 20.80 -15.60
C ASP A 89 14.88 19.71 -15.21
N GLU A 90 14.50 18.44 -15.37
CA GLU A 90 15.27 17.22 -15.03
C GLU A 90 15.71 17.09 -13.56
N ASN A 91 15.55 18.14 -12.77
CA ASN A 91 16.02 18.21 -11.37
C ASN A 91 14.90 18.10 -10.32
N PHE A 92 13.67 18.37 -10.70
CA PHE A 92 12.55 18.36 -9.79
C PHE A 92 11.49 17.36 -10.26
N SER A 93 10.96 16.55 -9.35
CA SER A 93 9.87 15.62 -9.63
C SER A 93 8.76 15.77 -8.60
N LEU A 94 7.52 15.65 -9.05
CA LEU A 94 6.34 15.59 -8.22
C LEU A 94 5.50 14.40 -8.67
N PHE A 95 5.19 13.54 -7.73
CA PHE A 95 4.34 12.37 -7.91
C PHE A 95 3.13 12.50 -6.98
N PHE A 96 1.95 12.22 -7.50
CA PHE A 96 0.71 12.20 -6.73
C PHE A 96 -0.17 11.05 -7.18
N ILE A 97 -0.69 10.28 -6.24
CA ILE A 97 -1.77 9.31 -6.45
C ILE A 97 -2.80 9.47 -5.34
N TYR A 98 -4.05 9.44 -5.72
CA TYR A 98 -5.19 9.26 -4.85
C TYR A 98 -5.94 8.00 -5.24
N GLU A 99 -6.20 7.15 -4.25
CA GLU A 99 -6.96 5.91 -4.39
C GLU A 99 -8.21 5.97 -3.51
N HIS A 100 -9.33 5.53 -4.05
CA HIS A 100 -10.57 5.33 -3.32
C HIS A 100 -11.11 3.94 -3.61
N ASN A 101 -11.39 3.19 -2.55
CA ASN A 101 -11.99 1.86 -2.64
C ASN A 101 -13.31 1.88 -1.88
N GLU A 102 -14.40 1.66 -2.58
CA GLU A 102 -15.74 1.47 -2.01
C GLU A 102 -16.07 -0.01 -1.96
N ALA A 103 -16.21 -0.55 -0.75
CA ALA A 103 -16.58 -1.94 -0.48
C ALA A 103 -18.05 -1.99 -0.08
N PHE A 104 -18.94 -2.32 -1.00
CA PHE A 104 -20.38 -2.29 -0.78
C PHE A 104 -20.81 -3.13 0.45
N GLY A 105 -21.43 -2.45 1.42
CA GLY A 105 -21.85 -3.06 2.69
C GLY A 105 -20.74 -3.24 3.73
N SER A 106 -19.51 -2.78 3.44
CA SER A 106 -18.36 -2.91 4.36
C SER A 106 -17.62 -1.59 4.61
N GLY A 107 -18.02 -0.51 3.91
CA GLY A 107 -17.39 0.80 4.03
C GLY A 107 -16.39 1.11 2.92
N TYR A 108 -15.61 2.14 3.11
CA TYR A 108 -14.63 2.60 2.12
C TYR A 108 -13.24 2.78 2.73
N THR A 109 -12.23 2.80 1.89
CA THR A 109 -10.86 3.21 2.23
C THR A 109 -10.36 4.23 1.21
N GLN A 110 -9.55 5.17 1.69
CA GLN A 110 -8.91 6.20 0.85
C GLN A 110 -7.41 6.16 1.13
N LYS A 111 -6.61 6.38 0.08
CA LYS A 111 -5.16 6.49 0.23
C LYS A 111 -4.65 7.66 -0.59
N ILE A 112 -3.66 8.33 -0.04
CA ILE A 112 -2.93 9.40 -0.70
C ILE A 112 -1.46 9.03 -0.71
N HIS A 113 -0.83 9.22 -1.88
CA HIS A 113 0.62 9.10 -2.05
C HIS A 113 1.13 10.37 -2.71
N ILE A 114 2.03 11.06 -2.05
CA ILE A 114 2.72 12.24 -2.57
C ILE A 114 4.21 11.99 -2.45
N ALA A 115 4.97 12.24 -3.52
CA ALA A 115 6.42 12.27 -3.45
C ALA A 115 6.95 13.49 -4.19
N ILE A 116 7.87 14.19 -3.55
CA ILE A 116 8.58 15.33 -4.12
C ILE A 116 10.05 14.95 -4.15
N GLY A 117 10.66 14.99 -5.32
CA GLY A 117 12.06 14.69 -5.53
C GLY A 117 12.83 15.92 -6.01
N TYR A 118 14.06 16.07 -5.54
CA TYR A 118 14.99 17.10 -6.00
C TYR A 118 16.40 16.53 -6.19
N LEU A 119 16.93 16.67 -7.40
CA LEU A 119 18.26 16.23 -7.80
C LEU A 119 19.17 17.45 -8.02
N PRO A 120 19.84 17.97 -7.00
CA PRO A 120 20.77 19.09 -7.17
C PRO A 120 22.01 18.71 -8.01
N GLN A 121 22.36 17.43 -8.04
CA GLN A 121 23.47 16.87 -8.79
C GLN A 121 23.13 15.44 -9.23
N LYS A 122 23.76 14.93 -10.29
CA LYS A 122 23.48 13.58 -10.84
C LYS A 122 23.61 12.43 -9.83
N ASN A 123 24.39 12.62 -8.78
CA ASN A 123 24.65 11.59 -7.77
C ASN A 123 24.00 11.88 -6.41
N THR A 124 23.14 12.88 -6.33
CA THR A 124 22.50 13.27 -5.06
C THR A 124 21.01 13.49 -5.29
N ASN A 125 20.18 12.87 -4.47
CA ASN A 125 18.72 12.97 -4.53
C ASN A 125 18.15 13.22 -3.12
N PHE A 126 17.25 14.19 -3.03
CA PHE A 126 16.40 14.41 -1.88
C PHE A 126 14.98 14.02 -2.25
N THR A 127 14.34 13.17 -1.46
CA THR A 127 12.95 12.78 -1.67
C THR A 127 12.17 12.96 -0.39
N PHE A 128 11.06 13.66 -0.49
CA PHE A 128 10.05 13.73 0.55
C PHE A 128 8.82 12.96 0.10
N LYS A 129 8.31 12.07 0.97
CA LYS A 129 7.10 11.28 0.71
C LYS A 129 6.09 11.48 1.81
N ILE A 130 4.82 11.56 1.44
CA ILE A 130 3.67 11.42 2.32
C ILE A 130 2.82 10.30 1.76
N GLU A 131 2.42 9.36 2.60
CA GLU A 131 1.53 8.27 2.20
C GLU A 131 0.66 7.84 3.38
N GLY A 132 -0.50 7.32 3.09
CA GLY A 132 -1.38 6.73 4.09
C GLY A 132 -2.85 6.86 3.74
N ASP A 133 -3.64 6.38 4.66
CA ASP A 133 -5.11 6.46 4.68
C ASP A 133 -5.57 7.37 5.83
N ASP A 134 -6.11 6.80 6.90
CA ASP A 134 -6.55 7.56 8.08
C ASP A 134 -5.39 8.20 8.84
N ILE A 135 -4.19 7.62 8.77
CA ILE A 135 -2.97 8.16 9.36
C ILE A 135 -1.93 8.36 8.27
N LEU A 136 -1.60 9.62 8.02
CA LEU A 136 -0.56 9.98 7.06
C LEU A 136 0.82 9.78 7.69
N LYS A 137 1.69 9.09 6.96
CA LYS A 137 3.10 8.91 7.30
C LYS A 137 3.94 9.80 6.40
N SER A 138 5.03 10.34 6.93
CA SER A 138 5.99 11.07 6.11
C SER A 138 7.37 10.44 6.18
N LYS A 139 8.08 10.50 5.06
CA LYS A 139 9.44 9.97 4.93
C LYS A 139 10.32 10.97 4.19
N TYR A 140 11.43 11.33 4.80
CA TYR A 140 12.49 12.13 4.19
C TYR A 140 13.62 11.19 3.82
N ILE A 141 14.08 11.24 2.58
CA ILE A 141 15.13 10.37 2.06
C ILE A 141 16.20 11.25 1.43
N TYR A 142 17.44 11.06 1.85
CA TYR A 142 18.62 11.59 1.19
C TYR A 142 19.40 10.42 0.61
N THR A 143 19.61 10.42 -0.71
CA THR A 143 20.41 9.41 -1.42
C THR A 143 21.63 10.06 -2.02
N LYS A 144 22.79 9.46 -1.84
CA LYS A 144 24.04 9.86 -2.51
C LYS A 144 24.74 8.64 -3.08
N ASN A 145 25.09 8.71 -4.37
CA ASN A 145 25.94 7.70 -4.99
C ASN A 145 27.40 8.12 -4.90
N VAL A 146 28.26 7.26 -4.37
CA VAL A 146 29.69 7.44 -4.29
C VAL A 146 30.38 6.24 -4.90
N ASN A 147 30.91 6.38 -6.12
CA ASN A 147 31.63 5.31 -6.81
C ASN A 147 30.86 3.97 -6.91
N GLY A 148 29.56 4.03 -7.24
CA GLY A 148 28.71 2.85 -7.35
C GLY A 148 28.17 2.30 -6.01
N LEU A 149 28.42 3.02 -4.90
CA LEU A 149 27.79 2.75 -3.62
C LEU A 149 26.70 3.79 -3.39
N ASP A 150 25.43 3.35 -3.32
CA ASP A 150 24.31 4.16 -2.88
C ASP A 150 24.27 4.21 -1.35
N ILE A 151 24.23 5.41 -0.83
CA ILE A 151 24.10 5.72 0.59
C ILE A 151 22.76 6.39 0.78
N ASP A 152 21.81 5.70 1.41
CA ASP A 152 20.48 6.21 1.71
C ASP A 152 20.38 6.52 3.21
N PHE A 153 20.12 7.75 3.54
CA PHE A 153 19.74 8.16 4.89
C PHE A 153 18.27 8.54 4.89
N TYR A 154 17.47 8.01 5.80
CA TYR A 154 16.08 8.40 5.91
C TYR A 154 15.60 8.62 7.34
N LEU A 155 14.59 9.48 7.44
CA LEU A 155 13.81 9.76 8.63
C LEU A 155 12.35 9.40 8.33
N LEU A 156 11.76 8.58 9.17
CA LEU A 156 10.35 8.18 9.07
C LEU A 156 9.57 8.75 10.25
N ASN A 157 8.41 9.31 9.95
CA ASN A 157 7.42 9.72 10.93
C ASN A 157 6.10 9.01 10.60
N ASN A 158 5.60 8.21 11.50
CA ASN A 158 4.35 7.46 11.36
C ASN A 158 3.09 8.32 11.54
N ASN A 159 3.25 9.61 11.89
CA ASN A 159 2.15 10.56 11.94
C ASN A 159 2.61 11.93 11.41
N ALA A 160 2.41 12.18 10.12
CA ALA A 160 2.83 13.41 9.45
C ALA A 160 2.18 14.68 10.04
N MET A 161 1.09 14.57 10.81
CA MET A 161 0.45 15.67 11.50
C MET A 161 1.19 16.07 12.80
N ARG A 162 2.22 15.30 13.21
CA ARG A 162 3.10 15.58 14.34
C ARG A 162 4.56 15.58 13.87
N PRO A 163 5.00 16.60 13.12
CA PRO A 163 6.30 16.60 12.44
C PRO A 163 7.50 16.72 13.39
N GLU A 164 7.29 17.03 14.66
CA GLU A 164 8.32 17.16 15.68
C GLU A 164 8.93 15.83 16.16
N THR A 165 8.34 14.70 15.76
CA THR A 165 8.81 13.37 16.17
C THR A 165 9.19 12.52 14.96
N PHE A 166 10.34 11.83 15.06
CA PHE A 166 10.72 10.79 14.12
C PHE A 166 10.68 9.45 14.83
N ASP A 167 9.98 8.48 14.23
CA ASP A 167 9.83 7.15 14.80
C ASP A 167 10.96 6.22 14.38
N GLU A 168 11.60 6.51 13.24
CA GLU A 168 12.69 5.72 12.72
C GLU A 168 13.72 6.59 12.01
N ILE A 169 14.99 6.28 12.27
CA ILE A 169 16.16 6.83 11.57
C ILE A 169 16.97 5.65 11.07
N ALA A 170 17.25 5.59 9.77
CA ALA A 170 18.07 4.51 9.23
C ALA A 170 19.06 4.98 8.17
N LEU A 171 20.15 4.23 8.08
CA LEU A 171 21.17 4.34 7.07
C LEU A 171 21.26 3.01 6.30
N ASN A 172 21.03 3.06 4.99
CA ASN A 172 21.15 1.90 4.11
C ASN A 172 22.34 2.09 3.17
N LEU A 173 23.10 1.03 2.96
CA LEU A 173 24.19 0.99 2.00
C LEU A 173 23.87 -0.09 0.96
N ARG A 174 23.84 0.29 -0.32
CA ARG A 174 23.55 -0.64 -1.41
C ARG A 174 24.61 -0.49 -2.51
N LYS A 175 25.29 -1.57 -2.83
CA LYS A 175 26.23 -1.61 -3.94
C LYS A 175 25.47 -1.83 -5.24
N VAL A 176 25.68 -0.95 -6.21
CA VAL A 176 25.18 -1.06 -7.58
C VAL A 176 26.31 -1.63 -8.44
N PHE A 177 26.07 -2.80 -9.04
CA PHE A 177 27.02 -3.52 -9.90
C PHE A 177 26.76 -3.19 -11.37
#